data_65e9025f84daddbfa89002a00b2aec47
#
_entry.id   65e9025f84daddbfa89002a00b2aec47
#
_cell.length_a   1.000
_cell.length_b   1.000
_cell.length_c   1.000
_cell.angle_alpha   90.00
_cell.angle_beta   90.00
_cell.angle_gamma   90.00
#
_symmetry.space_group_name_H-M   'P 1'
#
loop_
_entity.id
_entity.type
_entity.pdbx_description
1 polymer ?
#
loop_
_entity_poly.entity_id
_entity_poly.type
_entity_poly.pdbx_seq_one_letter_code
_entity_poly.pdbx_strand_id
1 'polypeptide(L)'
;TLFRSVDYIRTNHPDQFIIADAKRGDIGNTSAMYARTFFGESSVDALTVAPYMGEDSITPFLDYPDRWVILLALTSNKGSHDFQLIADAEGRPLYEHVLRTSSQWADADRMMYVVGATQGSLFADIRRIVPDHFLLVPGVGAQGGSLEEVCRYGLNADCGLLVNSSRGIIYA
;
A
#
# COMPACT_ATOMS: atom_id res chain seq x y z
N THR A 1 11.12 -13.47 -14.58
CA THR A 1 11.63 -13.60 -13.23
C THR A 1 10.54 -13.32 -12.21
N LEU A 2 9.92 -12.13 -12.11
CA LEU A 2 8.80 -11.88 -11.19
C LEU A 2 7.67 -12.90 -11.41
N PHE A 3 7.23 -13.06 -12.64
CA PHE A 3 6.15 -14.00 -12.99
C PHE A 3 6.51 -15.45 -12.65
N ARG A 4 7.74 -15.89 -12.89
CA ARG A 4 8.19 -17.25 -12.46
C ARG A 4 8.12 -17.44 -10.95
N SER A 5 8.41 -16.40 -10.16
CA SER A 5 8.31 -16.48 -8.70
C SER A 5 6.85 -16.58 -8.26
N VAL A 6 5.95 -15.82 -8.89
CA VAL A 6 4.51 -15.90 -8.63
C VAL A 6 3.99 -17.29 -8.99
N ASP A 7 4.31 -17.79 -10.18
CA ASP A 7 3.90 -19.13 -10.62
C ASP A 7 4.40 -20.22 -9.67
N TYR A 8 5.64 -20.12 -9.21
CA TYR A 8 6.21 -21.05 -8.24
C TYR A 8 5.44 -21.02 -6.91
N ILE A 9 5.15 -19.81 -6.38
CA ILE A 9 4.41 -19.68 -5.12
C ILE A 9 2.99 -20.23 -5.28
N ARG A 10 2.29 -19.88 -6.35
CA ARG A 10 0.93 -20.39 -6.60
C ARG A 10 0.87 -21.90 -6.74
N THR A 11 1.89 -22.50 -7.36
CA THR A 11 1.95 -23.96 -7.55
C THR A 11 2.26 -24.70 -6.25
N ASN A 12 3.18 -24.19 -5.45
CA ASN A 12 3.71 -24.91 -4.28
C ASN A 12 3.10 -24.43 -2.95
N HIS A 13 2.54 -23.21 -2.93
CA HIS A 13 1.96 -22.55 -1.75
C HIS A 13 0.68 -21.80 -2.15
N PRO A 14 -0.39 -22.51 -2.57
CA PRO A 14 -1.58 -21.89 -3.18
C PRO A 14 -2.33 -20.93 -2.25
N ASP A 15 -2.27 -21.17 -0.95
CA ASP A 15 -2.95 -20.34 0.07
C ASP A 15 -2.16 -19.08 0.46
N GLN A 16 -0.98 -18.87 -0.13
CA GLN A 16 -0.14 -17.73 0.21
C GLN A 16 -0.65 -16.46 -0.46
N PHE A 17 -0.92 -15.41 0.34
CA PHE A 17 -1.26 -14.07 -0.16
C PHE A 17 -0.04 -13.42 -0.83
N ILE A 18 -0.17 -13.03 -2.10
CA ILE A 18 0.93 -12.49 -2.91
C ILE A 18 0.71 -11.03 -3.19
N ILE A 19 1.63 -10.18 -2.73
CA ILE A 19 1.66 -8.76 -3.04
C ILE A 19 2.73 -8.49 -4.10
N ALA A 20 2.32 -7.97 -5.26
CA ALA A 20 3.27 -7.41 -6.23
C ALA A 20 3.60 -5.96 -5.84
N ASP A 21 4.79 -5.76 -5.28
CA ASP A 21 5.26 -4.41 -4.92
C ASP A 21 5.87 -3.71 -6.14
N ALA A 22 5.02 -3.41 -7.14
CA ALA A 22 5.42 -2.90 -8.44
C ALA A 22 5.20 -1.40 -8.62
N LYS A 23 4.46 -0.77 -7.72
CA LYS A 23 4.18 0.68 -7.68
C LYS A 23 3.75 1.23 -9.04
N ARG A 24 2.74 0.55 -9.63
CA ARG A 24 2.22 0.94 -10.95
C ARG A 24 1.37 2.20 -10.86
N GLY A 25 1.27 2.88 -11.97
CA GLY A 25 0.45 4.06 -12.16
C GLY A 25 0.59 4.55 -13.58
N ASP A 26 -0.55 4.72 -14.26
CA ASP A 26 -0.67 5.27 -15.60
C ASP A 26 -2.13 5.66 -15.81
N ILE A 27 -2.49 6.18 -16.96
CA ILE A 27 -3.85 6.60 -17.26
C ILE A 27 -4.53 5.67 -18.26
N GLY A 28 -5.87 5.61 -18.20
CA GLY A 28 -6.72 4.98 -19.20
C GLY A 28 -6.30 3.53 -19.54
N ASN A 29 -6.14 3.27 -20.83
CA ASN A 29 -5.84 1.93 -21.33
C ASN A 29 -4.52 1.35 -20.79
N THR A 30 -3.49 2.15 -20.56
CA THR A 30 -2.22 1.66 -20.00
C THR A 30 -2.40 1.16 -18.60
N SER A 31 -3.16 1.88 -17.77
CA SER A 31 -3.49 1.42 -16.41
C SER A 31 -4.28 0.11 -16.44
N ALA A 32 -5.27 -0.01 -17.34
CA ALA A 32 -6.05 -1.24 -17.54
C ALA A 32 -5.15 -2.43 -17.98
N MET A 33 -4.15 -2.19 -18.82
CA MET A 33 -3.20 -3.23 -19.22
C MET A 33 -2.30 -3.68 -18.08
N TYR A 34 -1.86 -2.76 -17.20
CA TYR A 34 -1.16 -3.15 -15.98
C TYR A 34 -2.06 -4.00 -15.06
N ALA A 35 -3.30 -3.58 -14.83
CA ALA A 35 -4.25 -4.33 -14.02
C ALA A 35 -4.45 -5.75 -14.58
N ARG A 36 -4.66 -5.89 -15.89
CA ARG A 36 -4.76 -7.18 -16.56
C ARG A 36 -3.52 -8.05 -16.38
N THR A 37 -2.32 -7.46 -16.53
CA THR A 37 -1.06 -8.20 -16.39
C THR A 37 -0.88 -8.77 -14.98
N PHE A 38 -1.15 -7.97 -13.95
CA PHE A 38 -0.91 -8.40 -12.57
C PHE A 38 -2.06 -9.24 -12.00
N PHE A 39 -3.29 -8.83 -12.20
CA PHE A 39 -4.46 -9.48 -11.62
C PHE A 39 -5.03 -10.59 -12.50
N GLY A 40 -5.01 -10.41 -13.83
CA GLY A 40 -5.51 -11.40 -14.78
C GLY A 40 -4.49 -12.49 -15.09
N GLU A 41 -3.33 -12.11 -15.61
CA GLU A 41 -2.36 -13.06 -16.13
C GLU A 41 -1.43 -13.64 -15.06
N SER A 42 -0.96 -12.81 -14.11
CA SER A 42 -0.03 -13.24 -13.05
C SER A 42 -0.72 -13.68 -11.77
N SER A 43 -2.02 -13.42 -11.64
CA SER A 43 -2.86 -13.87 -10.51
C SER A 43 -2.31 -13.48 -9.13
N VAL A 44 -1.71 -12.29 -8.98
CA VAL A 44 -1.35 -11.78 -7.65
C VAL A 44 -2.61 -11.32 -6.91
N ASP A 45 -2.59 -11.36 -5.59
CA ASP A 45 -3.75 -10.95 -4.78
C ASP A 45 -3.81 -9.44 -4.58
N ALA A 46 -2.65 -8.79 -4.52
CA ALA A 46 -2.55 -7.35 -4.31
C ALA A 46 -1.44 -6.71 -5.15
N LEU A 47 -1.62 -5.43 -5.46
CA LEU A 47 -0.66 -4.64 -6.23
C LEU A 47 -0.49 -3.26 -5.60
N THR A 48 0.76 -2.83 -5.40
CA THR A 48 1.03 -1.45 -5.02
C THR A 48 0.90 -0.52 -6.22
N VAL A 49 0.20 0.61 -6.02
CA VAL A 49 -0.08 1.62 -7.05
C VAL A 49 0.19 3.03 -6.53
N ALA A 50 0.48 3.94 -7.44
CA ALA A 50 0.79 5.33 -7.13
C ALA A 50 -0.42 6.23 -7.41
N PRO A 51 -0.85 7.09 -6.46
CA PRO A 51 -2.08 7.89 -6.58
C PRO A 51 -1.91 9.20 -7.34
N TYR A 52 -0.69 9.58 -7.68
CA TYR A 52 -0.36 10.94 -8.15
C TYR A 52 -1.19 11.43 -9.34
N MET A 53 -1.63 10.52 -10.21
CA MET A 53 -2.43 10.85 -11.40
C MET A 53 -3.95 10.85 -11.16
N GLY A 54 -4.42 10.60 -9.93
CA GLY A 54 -5.83 10.69 -9.56
C GLY A 54 -6.63 9.40 -9.75
N GLU A 55 -7.95 9.49 -9.56
CA GLU A 55 -8.89 8.36 -9.49
C GLU A 55 -8.90 7.50 -10.75
N ASP A 56 -8.93 8.12 -11.91
CA ASP A 56 -9.00 7.42 -13.21
C ASP A 56 -7.76 6.56 -13.49
N SER A 57 -6.64 6.84 -12.82
CA SER A 57 -5.45 5.99 -12.86
C SER A 57 -5.55 4.74 -11.97
N ILE A 58 -6.43 4.76 -10.97
CA ILE A 58 -6.62 3.70 -9.96
C ILE A 58 -7.82 2.81 -10.28
N THR A 59 -8.90 3.39 -10.78
CA THR A 59 -10.16 2.68 -11.11
C THR A 59 -9.96 1.39 -11.90
N PRO A 60 -9.08 1.31 -12.94
CA PRO A 60 -8.89 0.08 -13.69
C PRO A 60 -8.37 -1.11 -12.86
N PHE A 61 -7.70 -0.86 -11.74
CA PHE A 61 -7.28 -1.91 -10.81
C PHE A 61 -8.44 -2.36 -9.91
N LEU A 62 -9.39 -1.47 -9.62
CA LEU A 62 -10.58 -1.76 -8.82
C LEU A 62 -11.65 -2.54 -9.61
N ASP A 63 -11.53 -2.65 -10.93
CA ASP A 63 -12.41 -3.49 -11.76
C ASP A 63 -12.24 -5.00 -11.51
N TYR A 64 -11.23 -5.40 -10.74
CA TYR A 64 -10.97 -6.79 -10.35
C TYR A 64 -11.51 -7.05 -8.92
N PRO A 65 -12.72 -7.61 -8.75
CA PRO A 65 -13.44 -7.64 -7.47
C PRO A 65 -12.74 -8.43 -6.35
N ASP A 66 -11.94 -9.44 -6.71
CA ASP A 66 -11.25 -10.31 -5.74
C ASP A 66 -9.78 -9.92 -5.55
N ARG A 67 -9.41 -8.67 -5.86
CA ARG A 67 -8.04 -8.19 -5.79
C ARG A 67 -7.93 -6.93 -4.93
N TRP A 68 -6.76 -6.72 -4.35
CA TRP A 68 -6.47 -5.59 -3.48
C TRP A 68 -5.60 -4.56 -4.17
N VAL A 69 -6.01 -3.30 -4.04
CA VAL A 69 -5.18 -2.16 -4.42
C VAL A 69 -4.48 -1.64 -3.18
N ILE A 70 -3.16 -1.53 -3.21
CA ILE A 70 -2.36 -0.97 -2.12
C ILE A 70 -1.81 0.38 -2.56
N LEU A 71 -2.44 1.46 -2.10
CA LEU A 71 -2.15 2.80 -2.55
C LEU A 71 -1.00 3.42 -1.75
N LEU A 72 -0.03 4.05 -2.43
CA LEU A 72 1.03 4.80 -1.75
C LEU A 72 0.45 6.04 -1.07
N ALA A 73 0.56 6.15 0.25
CA ALA A 73 0.14 7.33 1.00
C ALA A 73 1.33 8.06 1.62
N LEU A 74 2.01 7.43 2.58
CA LEU A 74 3.17 8.03 3.25
C LEU A 74 4.32 7.03 3.28
N THR A 75 5.43 7.34 2.62
CA THR A 75 6.56 6.42 2.48
C THR A 75 7.65 6.67 3.52
N SER A 76 8.53 5.68 3.75
CA SER A 76 9.55 5.70 4.80
C SER A 76 10.85 6.42 4.43
N ASN A 77 11.05 6.75 3.16
CA ASN A 77 12.28 7.36 2.65
C ASN A 77 12.31 8.89 2.91
N LYS A 78 13.49 9.48 2.95
CA LYS A 78 13.67 10.93 3.18
C LYS A 78 12.96 11.79 2.13
N GLY A 79 12.91 11.35 0.86
CA GLY A 79 12.25 12.07 -0.23
C GLY A 79 10.71 12.18 -0.08
N SER A 80 10.11 11.50 0.89
CA SER A 80 8.70 11.71 1.23
C SER A 80 8.41 13.17 1.65
N HIS A 81 9.39 13.84 2.22
CA HIS A 81 9.28 15.24 2.64
C HIS A 81 9.19 16.22 1.46
N ASP A 82 9.64 15.84 0.27
CA ASP A 82 9.60 16.71 -0.90
C ASP A 82 8.16 17.01 -1.37
N PHE A 83 7.23 16.07 -1.14
CA PHE A 83 5.84 16.19 -1.59
C PHE A 83 4.82 15.78 -0.52
N GLN A 84 5.01 14.63 0.12
CA GLN A 84 3.95 13.99 0.92
C GLN A 84 3.61 14.77 2.19
N LEU A 85 4.53 15.59 2.69
CA LEU A 85 4.37 16.45 3.87
C LEU A 85 4.09 17.93 3.53
N ILE A 86 3.98 18.28 2.23
CA ILE A 86 3.52 19.63 1.84
C ILE A 86 2.09 19.81 2.32
N ALA A 87 1.86 20.87 3.09
CA ALA A 87 0.56 21.17 3.65
C ALA A 87 -0.22 22.20 2.81
N ASP A 88 -1.54 22.04 2.80
CA ASP A 88 -2.46 23.05 2.24
C ASP A 88 -2.61 24.27 3.16
N ALA A 89 -3.51 25.18 2.80
CA ALA A 89 -3.79 26.41 3.57
C ALA A 89 -4.38 26.13 4.96
N GLU A 90 -5.01 24.98 5.16
CA GLU A 90 -5.55 24.48 6.43
C GLU A 90 -4.54 23.68 7.24
N GLY A 91 -3.32 23.52 6.74
CA GLY A 91 -2.23 22.79 7.39
C GLY A 91 -2.30 21.26 7.21
N ARG A 92 -3.14 20.75 6.30
CA ARG A 92 -3.24 19.31 6.03
C ARG A 92 -2.20 18.87 5.02
N PRO A 93 -1.36 17.87 5.35
CA PRO A 93 -0.33 17.37 4.43
C PRO A 93 -0.93 16.56 3.27
N LEU A 94 -0.20 16.50 2.15
CA LEU A 94 -0.65 15.82 0.94
C LEU A 94 -1.04 14.36 1.19
N TYR A 95 -0.31 13.63 2.03
CA TYR A 95 -0.67 12.23 2.32
C TYR A 95 -2.07 12.08 2.93
N GLU A 96 -2.52 13.05 3.76
CA GLU A 96 -3.88 13.05 4.29
C GLU A 96 -4.93 13.29 3.18
N HIS A 97 -4.64 14.17 2.23
CA HIS A 97 -5.50 14.35 1.07
C HIS A 97 -5.63 13.07 0.26
N VAL A 98 -4.50 12.36 0.03
CA VAL A 98 -4.51 11.05 -0.63
C VAL A 98 -5.43 10.08 0.12
N LEU A 99 -5.26 9.93 1.44
CA LEU A 99 -6.08 9.01 2.25
C LEU A 99 -7.57 9.38 2.19
N ARG A 100 -7.93 10.63 2.47
CA ARG A 100 -9.31 11.10 2.51
C ARG A 100 -10.04 11.01 1.17
N THR A 101 -9.33 11.32 0.10
CA THR A 101 -9.90 11.27 -1.25
C THR A 101 -10.06 9.84 -1.73
N SER A 102 -9.01 9.05 -1.61
CA SER A 102 -9.03 7.67 -2.15
C SER A 102 -9.88 6.70 -1.34
N SER A 103 -10.11 6.95 -0.05
CA SER A 103 -11.07 6.17 0.75
C SER A 103 -12.53 6.28 0.27
N GLN A 104 -12.81 7.21 -0.65
CA GLN A 104 -14.10 7.29 -1.32
C GLN A 104 -14.17 6.45 -2.61
N TRP A 105 -13.03 5.98 -3.13
CA TRP A 105 -12.97 5.18 -4.37
C TRP A 105 -13.21 3.69 -4.13
N ALA A 106 -12.84 3.19 -2.95
CA ALA A 106 -13.09 1.81 -2.54
C ALA A 106 -13.08 1.69 -1.01
N ASP A 107 -13.76 0.68 -0.50
CA ASP A 107 -13.83 0.35 0.93
C ASP A 107 -12.57 -0.37 1.45
N ALA A 108 -12.61 -0.68 2.74
CA ALA A 108 -11.51 -1.35 3.45
C ALA A 108 -11.29 -2.80 3.00
N ASP A 109 -12.24 -3.42 2.33
CA ASP A 109 -12.13 -4.80 1.80
C ASP A 109 -11.43 -4.86 0.44
N ARG A 110 -11.15 -3.69 -0.16
CA ARG A 110 -10.59 -3.59 -1.50
C ARG A 110 -9.35 -2.72 -1.59
N MET A 111 -9.18 -1.81 -0.64
CA MET A 111 -8.06 -0.87 -0.64
C MET A 111 -7.27 -0.94 0.65
N MET A 112 -5.95 -0.98 0.51
CA MET A 112 -4.96 -0.84 1.57
C MET A 112 -4.08 0.37 1.29
N TYR A 113 -3.28 0.79 2.28
CA TYR A 113 -2.36 1.91 2.11
C TYR A 113 -0.94 1.57 2.53
N VAL A 114 0.05 2.09 1.79
CA VAL A 114 1.46 2.05 2.23
C VAL A 114 1.70 3.18 3.21
N VAL A 115 2.12 2.83 4.44
CA VAL A 115 2.54 3.77 5.48
C VAL A 115 3.87 3.33 6.07
N GLY A 116 4.92 4.13 5.90
CA GLY A 116 6.27 3.80 6.34
C GLY A 116 6.43 3.75 7.87
N ALA A 117 7.11 2.74 8.39
CA ALA A 117 7.34 2.54 9.82
C ALA A 117 8.14 3.66 10.50
N THR A 118 8.88 4.47 9.74
CA THR A 118 9.62 5.63 10.25
C THR A 118 8.71 6.79 10.70
N GLN A 119 7.42 6.69 10.44
CA GLN A 119 6.39 7.70 10.73
C GLN A 119 5.51 7.28 11.94
N GLY A 120 6.06 6.56 12.92
CA GLY A 120 5.30 5.89 13.98
C GLY A 120 4.22 6.73 14.66
N SER A 121 4.52 7.98 15.01
CA SER A 121 3.55 8.88 15.67
C SER A 121 2.37 9.26 14.77
N LEU A 122 2.53 9.25 13.44
CA LEU A 122 1.47 9.62 12.48
C LEU A 122 0.45 8.51 12.27
N PHE A 123 0.74 7.28 12.69
CA PHE A 123 -0.23 6.17 12.57
C PHE A 123 -1.54 6.44 13.28
N ALA A 124 -1.51 7.14 14.42
CA ALA A 124 -2.74 7.51 15.14
C ALA A 124 -3.63 8.47 14.32
N ASP A 125 -3.03 9.42 13.60
CA ASP A 125 -3.75 10.36 12.75
C ASP A 125 -4.27 9.65 11.49
N ILE A 126 -3.46 8.78 10.89
CA ILE A 126 -3.85 7.96 9.75
C ILE A 126 -5.03 7.06 10.12
N ARG A 127 -5.04 6.44 11.29
CA ARG A 127 -6.16 5.60 11.77
C ARG A 127 -7.46 6.37 11.95
N ARG A 128 -7.42 7.65 12.30
CA ARG A 128 -8.63 8.49 12.33
C ARG A 128 -9.25 8.71 10.94
N ILE A 129 -8.44 8.62 9.88
CA ILE A 129 -8.89 8.82 8.50
C ILE A 129 -9.34 7.49 7.89
N VAL A 130 -8.56 6.42 8.10
CA VAL A 130 -8.76 5.08 7.54
C VAL A 130 -8.73 4.01 8.63
N PRO A 131 -9.76 3.97 9.51
CA PRO A 131 -9.75 3.12 10.71
C PRO A 131 -9.66 1.63 10.40
N ASP A 132 -10.34 1.17 9.35
CA ASP A 132 -10.54 -0.24 9.07
C ASP A 132 -9.60 -0.80 7.98
N HIS A 133 -8.96 0.07 7.20
CA HIS A 133 -8.07 -0.34 6.11
C HIS A 133 -6.80 -1.01 6.62
N PHE A 134 -6.33 -2.04 5.91
CA PHE A 134 -5.00 -2.59 6.16
C PHE A 134 -3.91 -1.61 5.72
N LEU A 135 -2.84 -1.53 6.50
CA LEU A 135 -1.66 -0.72 6.19
C LEU A 135 -0.48 -1.65 5.89
N LEU A 136 0.09 -1.53 4.70
CA LEU A 136 1.37 -2.14 4.36
C LEU A 136 2.49 -1.25 4.92
N VAL A 137 3.29 -1.80 5.84
CA VAL A 137 4.23 -1.03 6.66
C VAL A 137 5.66 -1.42 6.37
N PRO A 138 6.32 -0.82 5.38
CA PRO A 138 7.73 -1.01 5.12
C PRO A 138 8.61 -0.17 6.06
N GLY A 139 9.86 -0.59 6.23
CA GLY A 139 10.90 0.20 6.90
C GLY A 139 11.13 -0.11 8.38
N VAL A 140 10.53 -1.17 8.90
CA VAL A 140 10.85 -1.67 10.24
C VAL A 140 12.29 -2.20 10.28
N GLY A 141 13.03 -1.88 11.34
CA GLY A 141 14.39 -2.31 11.57
C GLY A 141 15.41 -1.54 10.71
N ALA A 142 15.81 -2.07 9.57
CA ALA A 142 16.93 -1.54 8.77
C ALA A 142 16.79 -0.08 8.30
N GLN A 143 15.57 0.49 8.28
CA GLN A 143 15.34 1.90 8.00
C GLN A 143 15.06 2.74 9.25
N GLY A 144 15.14 2.14 10.44
CA GLY A 144 14.97 2.82 11.73
C GLY A 144 13.52 2.85 12.25
N GLY A 145 12.57 2.24 11.55
CA GLY A 145 11.18 2.16 12.02
C GLY A 145 11.05 1.23 13.24
N SER A 146 10.29 1.65 14.26
CA SER A 146 9.99 0.88 15.46
C SER A 146 8.73 0.05 15.28
N LEU A 147 8.84 -1.27 15.40
CA LEU A 147 7.68 -2.17 15.38
C LEU A 147 6.73 -1.86 16.55
N GLU A 148 7.27 -1.55 17.71
CA GLU A 148 6.46 -1.24 18.90
C GLU A 148 5.58 -0.01 18.68
N GLU A 149 6.13 1.07 18.13
CA GLU A 149 5.36 2.27 17.82
C GLU A 149 4.30 2.01 16.75
N VAL A 150 4.68 1.30 15.68
CA VAL A 150 3.74 0.89 14.62
C VAL A 150 2.57 0.11 15.20
N CYS A 151 2.83 -0.87 16.06
CA CYS A 151 1.77 -1.64 16.71
C CYS A 151 0.93 -0.79 17.67
N ARG A 152 1.57 0.05 18.47
CA ARG A 152 0.88 0.90 19.47
C ARG A 152 -0.15 1.82 18.84
N TYR A 153 0.17 2.42 17.69
CA TYR A 153 -0.67 3.44 17.05
C TYR A 153 -1.40 2.96 15.81
N GLY A 154 -0.95 1.85 15.21
CA GLY A 154 -1.46 1.36 13.92
C GLY A 154 -2.38 0.15 14.00
N LEU A 155 -2.38 -0.63 15.07
CA LEU A 155 -3.30 -1.76 15.23
C LEU A 155 -4.76 -1.30 15.30
N ASN A 156 -5.65 -2.10 14.72
CA ASN A 156 -7.10 -1.99 14.85
C ASN A 156 -7.70 -3.32 15.32
N ALA A 157 -9.05 -3.46 15.32
CA ALA A 157 -9.73 -4.67 15.77
C ALA A 157 -9.34 -5.93 14.98
N ASP A 158 -9.01 -5.78 13.70
CA ASP A 158 -8.65 -6.86 12.77
C ASP A 158 -7.14 -6.97 12.55
N CYS A 159 -6.32 -6.50 13.50
CA CYS A 159 -4.89 -6.26 13.35
C CYS A 159 -4.58 -5.07 12.43
N GLY A 160 -5.06 -5.04 11.18
CA GLY A 160 -4.96 -3.95 10.23
C GLY A 160 -3.54 -3.60 9.74
N LEU A 161 -2.52 -4.42 10.05
CA LEU A 161 -1.12 -4.17 9.70
C LEU A 161 -0.51 -5.35 8.96
N LEU A 162 0.19 -5.05 7.86
CA LEU A 162 1.08 -5.96 7.13
C LEU A 162 2.51 -5.38 7.20
N VAL A 163 3.27 -5.82 8.21
CA VAL A 163 4.64 -5.33 8.42
C VAL A 163 5.62 -6.13 7.57
N ASN A 164 6.46 -5.45 6.78
CA ASN A 164 7.48 -6.11 5.99
C ASN A 164 8.90 -5.65 6.35
N SER A 165 9.82 -6.61 6.47
CA SER A 165 11.22 -6.40 6.79
C SER A 165 12.11 -7.30 5.93
N SER A 166 12.32 -6.93 4.65
CA SER A 166 12.99 -7.78 3.66
C SER A 166 14.38 -8.26 4.13
N ARG A 167 15.26 -7.34 4.49
CA ARG A 167 16.62 -7.70 4.92
C ARG A 167 16.66 -8.48 6.23
N GLY A 168 15.81 -8.12 7.18
CA GLY A 168 15.71 -8.79 8.46
C GLY A 168 15.10 -10.20 8.40
N ILE A 169 14.43 -10.54 7.30
CA ILE A 169 13.84 -11.88 7.06
C ILE A 169 14.74 -12.71 6.16
N ILE A 170 15.17 -12.14 5.02
CA ILE A 170 15.91 -12.89 3.98
C ILE A 170 17.34 -13.21 4.44
N TYR A 171 17.94 -12.36 5.23
CA TYR A 171 19.34 -12.49 5.70
C TYR A 171 19.44 -12.70 7.22
N ALA A 172 18.39 -13.19 7.85
CA ALA A 172 18.38 -13.49 9.29
C ALA A 172 19.22 -14.74 9.63
#